data_8dd48b8527124bd060a5d7b3dd4b6bde
#
_entry.id   8dd48b8527124bd060a5d7b3dd4b6bde
#
_cell.length_a   1.000
_cell.length_b   1.000
_cell.length_c   1.000
_cell.angle_alpha   90.00
_cell.angle_beta   90.00
_cell.angle_gamma   90.00
#
_symmetry.space_group_name_H-M   'P 1'
#
loop_
_entity.id
_entity.type
_entity.pdbx_description
1 polymer ?
#
loop_
_entity_poly.entity_id
_entity_poly.type
_entity_poly.pdbx_seq_one_letter_code
_entity_poly.pdbx_strand_id
1 'polypeptide(L)'
;ARPIDFQRQAYDLGYHQGAALTIEGLKKVLGWTSASYYFVAQEKVAPYVAGIFIMRDTDIEWGALQNRRALRKLAKALDAGEWPGYASGAVEISMPAWTEKLLLDQHEKGEFTDEVQS
;
A
#
# COMPACT_ATOMS: atom_id res chain seq x y z
N ALA A 1 -17.00 -8.50 6.59
CA ALA A 1 -16.15 -7.35 6.26
C ALA A 1 -16.96 -6.24 5.61
N ARG A 2 -16.86 -5.03 6.14
CA ARG A 2 -17.54 -3.89 5.55
C ARG A 2 -16.83 -3.51 4.23
N PRO A 3 -17.59 -3.14 3.18
CA PRO A 3 -17.00 -2.78 1.89
C PRO A 3 -15.92 -1.72 1.97
N ILE A 4 -16.10 -0.68 2.79
CA ILE A 4 -15.10 0.39 2.92
C ILE A 4 -13.79 -0.10 3.57
N ASP A 5 -13.87 -1.00 4.53
CA ASP A 5 -12.70 -1.56 5.19
C ASP A 5 -11.94 -2.49 4.25
N PHE A 6 -12.66 -3.33 3.51
CA PHE A 6 -12.06 -4.21 2.52
C PHE A 6 -11.40 -3.41 1.39
N GLN A 7 -12.07 -2.36 0.91
CA GLN A 7 -11.55 -1.50 -0.13
C GLN A 7 -10.22 -0.86 0.30
N ARG A 8 -10.15 -0.32 1.50
CA ARG A 8 -8.92 0.29 2.03
C ARG A 8 -7.79 -0.73 2.11
N GLN A 9 -8.08 -1.89 2.69
CA GLN A 9 -7.09 -2.95 2.84
C GLN A 9 -6.61 -3.47 1.48
N ALA A 10 -7.52 -3.64 0.53
CA ALA A 10 -7.18 -4.14 -0.80
C ALA A 10 -6.16 -3.24 -1.52
N TYR A 11 -6.36 -1.93 -1.46
CA TYR A 11 -5.45 -1.01 -2.13
C TYR A 11 -4.16 -0.77 -1.34
N ASP A 12 -4.22 -0.77 -0.02
CA ASP A 12 -3.03 -0.65 0.83
C ASP A 12 -2.09 -1.85 0.66
N LEU A 13 -2.64 -3.05 0.50
CA LEU A 13 -1.86 -4.29 0.33
C LEU A 13 -1.57 -4.64 -1.14
N GLY A 14 -2.01 -3.81 -2.07
CA GLY A 14 -1.71 -4.03 -3.49
C GLY A 14 -2.49 -5.14 -4.16
N TYR A 15 -3.70 -5.43 -3.73
CA TYR A 15 -4.54 -6.48 -4.34
C TYR A 15 -4.85 -6.18 -5.80
N HIS A 16 -4.97 -4.90 -6.17
CA HIS A 16 -5.18 -4.48 -7.55
C HIS A 16 -3.98 -4.82 -8.45
N GLN A 17 -2.76 -4.75 -7.90
CA GLN A 17 -1.56 -5.17 -8.62
C GLN A 17 -1.52 -6.68 -8.82
N GLY A 18 -1.88 -7.45 -7.80
CA GLY A 18 -2.00 -8.90 -7.90
C GLY A 18 -3.07 -9.33 -8.88
N ALA A 19 -4.22 -8.68 -8.89
CA ALA A 19 -5.30 -8.94 -9.85
C ALA A 19 -4.84 -8.67 -11.29
N ALA A 20 -4.16 -7.55 -11.53
CA ALA A 20 -3.62 -7.21 -12.84
C ALA A 20 -2.61 -8.24 -13.34
N LEU A 21 -1.71 -8.67 -12.49
CA LEU A 21 -0.70 -9.68 -12.83
C LEU A 21 -1.34 -11.02 -13.18
N THR A 22 -2.33 -11.44 -12.41
CA THR A 22 -3.08 -12.68 -12.65
C THR A 22 -3.82 -12.63 -13.99
N ILE A 23 -4.53 -11.55 -14.26
CA ILE A 23 -5.28 -11.38 -15.53
C ILE A 23 -4.33 -11.36 -16.72
N GLU A 24 -3.22 -10.65 -16.64
CA GLU A 24 -2.21 -10.63 -17.70
C GLU A 24 -1.63 -12.03 -17.97
N GLY A 25 -1.38 -12.79 -16.93
CA GLY A 25 -0.92 -14.16 -17.04
C GLY A 25 -1.93 -15.06 -17.74
N LEU A 26 -3.21 -14.97 -17.39
CA LEU A 26 -4.28 -15.72 -18.01
C LEU A 26 -4.41 -15.41 -19.50
N LYS A 27 -4.31 -14.13 -19.87
CA LYS A 27 -4.34 -13.73 -21.26
C LYS A 27 -3.18 -14.26 -22.07
N LYS A 28 -1.98 -14.22 -21.51
CA LYS A 28 -0.77 -14.68 -22.20
C LYS A 28 -0.65 -16.18 -22.28
N VAL A 29 -0.95 -16.89 -21.20
CA VAL A 29 -0.72 -18.34 -21.09
C VAL A 29 -1.90 -19.12 -21.63
N LEU A 30 -3.13 -18.72 -21.32
CA LEU A 30 -4.36 -19.44 -21.71
C LEU A 30 -5.08 -18.80 -22.89
N GLY A 31 -4.63 -17.65 -23.39
CA GLY A 31 -5.23 -16.97 -24.53
C GLY A 31 -6.60 -16.35 -24.24
N TRP A 32 -6.92 -16.06 -22.99
CA TRP A 32 -8.18 -15.43 -22.63
C TRP A 32 -8.25 -14.02 -23.21
N THR A 33 -9.40 -13.64 -23.74
CA THR A 33 -9.61 -12.30 -24.32
C THR A 33 -10.10 -11.29 -23.30
N SER A 34 -10.80 -11.76 -22.26
CA SER A 34 -11.27 -10.92 -21.17
C SER A 34 -11.34 -11.71 -19.87
N ALA A 35 -11.24 -11.03 -18.76
CA ALA A 35 -11.35 -11.64 -17.45
C ALA A 35 -11.86 -10.62 -16.43
N SER A 36 -12.66 -11.09 -15.47
CA SER A 36 -13.08 -10.30 -14.32
C SER A 36 -12.48 -10.91 -13.07
N TYR A 37 -12.18 -10.07 -12.10
CA TYR A 37 -11.54 -10.51 -10.86
C TYR A 37 -12.46 -10.24 -9.68
N TYR A 38 -12.76 -11.28 -8.92
CA TYR A 38 -13.62 -11.19 -7.74
C TYR A 38 -12.85 -11.60 -6.50
N PHE A 39 -13.15 -10.92 -5.41
CA PHE A 39 -12.64 -11.30 -4.09
C PHE A 39 -13.80 -11.86 -3.27
N VAL A 40 -13.56 -12.95 -2.57
CA VAL A 40 -14.48 -13.51 -1.59
C VAL A 40 -13.83 -13.31 -0.23
N ALA A 41 -14.38 -12.39 0.56
CA ALA A 41 -13.89 -12.11 1.90
C ALA A 41 -14.82 -12.76 2.91
N GLN A 42 -14.29 -13.63 3.74
CA GLN A 42 -15.04 -14.33 4.79
C GLN A 42 -14.54 -13.93 6.16
N GLU A 43 -15.46 -13.64 7.06
CA GLU A 43 -15.12 -13.33 8.44
C GLU A 43 -14.62 -14.60 9.17
N LYS A 44 -13.65 -14.42 10.04
CA LYS A 44 -13.03 -15.51 10.79
C LYS A 44 -13.79 -15.84 12.09
N VAL A 45 -14.77 -15.01 12.45
CA VAL A 45 -15.60 -15.17 13.65
C VAL A 45 -17.03 -15.46 13.26
N ALA A 46 -17.75 -16.20 14.10
CA ALA A 46 -19.16 -16.51 13.87
C ALA A 46 -19.97 -15.20 13.72
N PRO A 47 -20.92 -15.16 12.76
CA PRO A 47 -21.46 -16.21 11.91
C PRO A 47 -20.69 -16.50 10.59
N TYR A 48 -19.47 -16.07 10.45
CA TYR A 48 -18.60 -16.34 9.27
C TYR A 48 -19.20 -15.79 7.97
N VAL A 49 -19.70 -14.57 8.02
CA VAL A 49 -20.33 -13.93 6.87
C VAL A 49 -19.30 -13.74 5.75
N ALA A 50 -19.70 -14.11 4.52
CA ALA A 50 -18.89 -13.92 3.34
C ALA A 50 -19.44 -12.80 2.47
N GLY A 51 -18.55 -11.98 1.92
CA GLY A 51 -18.89 -10.94 0.94
C GLY A 51 -18.15 -11.17 -0.36
N ILE A 52 -18.78 -10.80 -1.47
CA ILE A 52 -18.18 -10.88 -2.80
C ILE A 52 -17.90 -9.45 -3.26
N PHE A 53 -16.66 -9.17 -3.66
CA PHE A 53 -16.23 -7.86 -4.11
C PHE A 53 -15.66 -7.96 -5.52
N ILE A 54 -16.09 -7.08 -6.39
CA ILE A 54 -15.55 -6.96 -7.74
C ILE A 54 -14.66 -5.71 -7.82
N MET A 55 -13.50 -5.85 -8.45
CA MET A 55 -12.61 -4.73 -8.66
C MET A 55 -12.88 -4.10 -10.03
N ARG A 56 -12.92 -2.76 -10.07
CA ARG A 56 -13.16 -2.03 -11.32
C ARG A 56 -12.00 -2.23 -12.29
N ASP A 57 -12.31 -2.26 -13.58
CA ASP A 57 -11.30 -2.40 -14.63
C ASP A 57 -10.26 -1.28 -14.59
N THR A 58 -10.69 -0.05 -14.28
CA THR A 58 -9.77 1.10 -14.15
C THR A 58 -8.75 0.90 -13.04
N ASP A 59 -9.13 0.30 -11.92
CA ASP A 59 -8.20 0.03 -10.81
C ASP A 59 -7.23 -1.08 -11.16
N ILE A 60 -7.68 -2.08 -11.91
CA ILE A 60 -6.81 -3.14 -12.44
C ILE A 60 -5.80 -2.55 -13.42
N GLU A 61 -6.20 -1.59 -14.26
CA GLU A 61 -5.30 -0.88 -15.16
C GLU A 61 -4.22 -0.10 -14.39
N TRP A 62 -4.59 0.57 -13.29
CA TRP A 62 -3.63 1.22 -12.41
C TRP A 62 -2.64 0.22 -11.81
N GLY A 63 -3.13 -0.93 -11.39
CA GLY A 63 -2.30 -2.02 -10.90
C GLY A 63 -1.29 -2.49 -11.95
N ALA A 64 -1.73 -2.64 -13.20
CA ALA A 64 -0.86 -3.02 -14.30
C ALA A 64 0.23 -1.98 -14.55
N LEU A 65 -0.11 -0.69 -14.51
CA LEU A 65 0.86 0.39 -14.67
C LEU A 65 1.90 0.41 -13.54
N GLN A 66 1.45 0.18 -12.32
CA GLN A 66 2.35 0.08 -11.16
C GLN A 66 3.30 -1.11 -11.29
N ASN A 67 2.79 -2.26 -11.75
CA ASN A 67 3.59 -3.45 -12.00
C ASN A 67 4.66 -3.20 -13.06
N ARG A 68 4.32 -2.54 -14.15
CA ARG A 68 5.28 -2.18 -15.20
C ARG A 68 6.36 -1.25 -14.70
N ARG A 69 5.99 -0.28 -13.88
CA ARG A 69 6.96 0.62 -13.26
C ARG A 69 7.93 -0.13 -12.36
N ALA A 70 7.41 -1.05 -11.54
CA ALA A 70 8.24 -1.88 -10.67
C ALA A 70 9.19 -2.78 -11.47
N LEU A 71 8.69 -3.40 -12.54
CA LEU A 71 9.49 -4.27 -13.41
C LEU A 71 10.58 -3.48 -14.14
N ARG A 72 10.29 -2.26 -14.58
CA ARG A 72 11.31 -1.39 -15.20
C ARG A 72 12.39 -1.01 -14.22
N LYS A 73 12.05 -0.72 -12.98
CA LYS A 73 13.03 -0.44 -11.92
C LYS A 73 13.90 -1.65 -11.63
N LEU A 74 13.29 -2.82 -11.58
CA LEU A 74 14.01 -4.08 -11.38
C LEU A 74 14.99 -4.34 -12.53
N ALA A 75 14.53 -4.23 -13.77
CA ALA A 75 15.37 -4.43 -14.96
C ALA A 75 16.55 -3.47 -14.96
N LYS A 76 16.32 -2.22 -14.63
CA LYS A 76 17.35 -1.18 -14.57
C LYS A 76 18.39 -1.49 -13.48
N ALA A 77 17.95 -1.95 -12.32
CA ALA A 77 18.83 -2.33 -11.23
C ALA A 77 19.69 -3.55 -11.60
N LEU A 78 19.09 -4.54 -12.27
CA LEU A 78 19.80 -5.73 -12.74
C LEU A 78 20.87 -5.37 -13.79
N ASP A 79 20.54 -4.50 -14.75
CA ASP A 79 21.47 -4.08 -15.80
C ASP A 79 22.64 -3.28 -15.23
N ALA A 80 22.36 -2.37 -14.30
CA ALA A 80 23.38 -1.53 -13.69
C ALA A 80 24.19 -2.23 -12.60
N GLY A 81 23.68 -3.32 -12.06
CA GLY A 81 24.27 -3.99 -10.89
C GLY A 81 24.16 -3.15 -9.62
N GLU A 82 23.27 -2.17 -9.60
CA GLU A 82 23.08 -1.25 -8.49
C GLU A 82 21.63 -1.31 -8.00
N TRP A 83 21.46 -1.33 -6.69
CA TRP A 83 20.16 -1.41 -6.05
C TRP A 83 19.92 -0.13 -5.24
N PRO A 84 19.39 0.93 -5.87
CA PRO A 84 19.21 2.21 -5.18
C PRO A 84 18.17 2.09 -4.08
N GLY A 85 18.50 2.63 -2.92
CA GLY A 85 17.55 2.78 -1.81
C GLY A 85 16.85 4.13 -1.86
N TYR A 86 16.19 4.49 -0.79
CA TYR A 86 15.53 5.79 -0.67
C TYR A 86 16.51 6.96 -0.62
N ALA A 87 17.74 6.69 -0.15
CA ALA A 87 18.78 7.70 -0.07
C ALA A 87 20.15 7.05 -0.22
N SER A 88 21.12 7.82 -0.73
CA SER A 88 22.51 7.36 -0.93
C SER A 88 23.38 7.49 0.32
N GLY A 89 22.84 8.01 1.42
CA GLY A 89 23.59 8.20 2.67
C GLY A 89 22.61 8.40 3.83
N ALA A 90 23.16 8.86 4.95
CA ALA A 90 22.35 9.17 6.11
C ALA A 90 21.38 10.31 5.83
N VAL A 91 20.15 10.16 6.26
CA VAL A 91 19.09 11.17 6.09
C VAL A 91 18.64 11.64 7.46
N GLU A 92 18.60 12.96 7.63
CA GLU A 92 18.04 13.54 8.83
C GLU A 92 16.54 13.33 8.85
N ILE A 93 16.04 12.79 9.95
CA ILE A 93 14.59 12.66 10.15
C ILE A 93 14.17 13.66 11.22
N SER A 94 12.96 14.15 11.08
CA SER A 94 12.39 15.07 12.04
C SER A 94 10.98 14.64 12.39
N MET A 95 10.55 15.12 13.52
CA MET A 95 9.22 14.90 14.03
C MET A 95 8.18 15.52 13.08
N PRO A 96 7.05 14.87 12.82
CA PRO A 96 5.97 15.47 12.05
C PRO A 96 5.51 16.80 12.67
N ALA A 97 5.11 17.74 11.82
CA ALA A 97 4.71 19.09 12.26
C ALA A 97 3.62 19.09 13.34
N TRP A 98 2.64 18.17 13.22
CA TRP A 98 1.56 18.08 14.21
C TRP A 98 2.04 17.63 15.58
N THR A 99 3.06 16.74 15.63
CA THR A 99 3.66 16.26 16.88
C THR A 99 4.45 17.38 17.54
N GLU A 100 5.25 18.11 16.77
CA GLU A 100 6.01 19.24 17.26
C GLU A 100 5.10 20.32 17.84
N LYS A 101 4.01 20.61 17.15
CA LYS A 101 3.01 21.58 17.63
C LYS A 101 2.40 21.13 18.95
N LEU A 102 2.08 19.87 19.10
CA LEU A 102 1.53 19.32 20.34
C LEU A 102 2.52 19.49 21.50
N LEU A 103 3.80 19.20 21.28
CA LEU A 103 4.83 19.32 22.31
C LEU A 103 5.08 20.79 22.70
N LEU A 104 5.08 21.69 21.74
CA LEU A 104 5.20 23.12 22.00
C LEU A 104 4.03 23.65 22.86
N ASP A 105 2.82 23.19 22.55
CA ASP A 105 1.62 23.55 23.30
C ASP A 105 1.70 23.05 24.75
N GLN A 106 2.17 21.81 24.95
CA GLN A 106 2.40 21.25 26.28
C GLN A 106 3.46 22.03 27.05
N HIS A 107 4.54 22.43 26.38
CA HIS A 107 5.59 23.23 26.98
C HIS A 107 5.08 24.61 27.45
N GLU A 108 4.27 25.27 26.62
CA GLU A 108 3.66 26.56 26.97
C GLU A 108 2.73 26.45 28.19
N LYS A 109 2.11 25.31 28.38
CA LYS A 109 1.28 25.03 29.55
C LYS A 109 2.10 24.63 30.79
N GLY A 110 3.41 24.55 30.68
CA GLY A 110 4.31 24.23 31.77
C GLY A 110 4.37 22.75 32.14
N GLU A 111 3.92 21.85 31.28
CA GLU A 111 3.91 20.40 31.57
C GLU A 111 5.30 19.80 31.66
N PHE A 112 6.32 20.44 31.10
CA PHE A 112 7.71 19.97 31.15
C PHE A 112 8.57 20.68 32.20
N THR A 113 8.00 21.62 32.94
CA THR A 113 8.76 22.46 33.89
C THR A 113 9.44 21.64 34.98
N ASP A 114 8.73 20.67 35.57
CA ASP A 114 9.26 19.85 36.65
C ASP A 114 10.40 18.94 36.20
N GLU A 115 10.33 18.45 34.97
CA GLU A 115 11.34 17.58 34.37
C GLU A 115 12.61 18.35 34.05
N VAL A 116 12.46 19.60 33.60
CA VAL A 116 13.61 20.48 33.31
C VAL A 116 14.35 20.87 34.59
N GLN A 117 13.65 20.97 35.72
CA GLN A 117 14.24 21.34 37.03
C GLN A 117 14.89 20.19 37.76
N SER A 118 14.63 18.98 37.34
CA SER A 118 15.23 17.79 37.95
C SER A 118 16.58 17.49 37.32
#